data_225337e7b53573333f2781c26a35d5c3
#
_entry.id   225337e7b53573333f2781c26a35d5c3
#
_cell.length_a   1.000
_cell.length_b   1.000
_cell.length_c   1.000
_cell.angle_alpha   90.00
_cell.angle_beta   90.00
_cell.angle_gamma   90.00
#
_symmetry.space_group_name_H-M   'P 1'
#
loop_
_entity.id
_entity.type
_entity.pdbx_description
1 polymer ?
#
loop_
_entity_poly.entity_id
_entity_poly.type
_entity_poly.pdbx_seq_one_letter_code
_entity_poly.pdbx_strand_id
1 'polypeptide(L)'
;MNTPSFEKLQTQLDKLDYPTAFMFKFIAPLAGLVQLRNIFEGYPVKFNPSRNGNYISITAELEMQSSTEIIAIYEQAAKVDGVILL
;
A
#
# COMPACT_ATOMS: atom_id res chain seq x y z
N MET A 1 3.39 10.50 18.68
CA MET A 1 3.70 9.50 17.68
C MET A 1 3.56 10.07 16.28
N ASN A 2 4.50 9.78 15.44
CA ASN A 2 4.55 10.39 14.12
C ASN A 2 3.84 9.54 13.08
N THR A 3 2.77 10.08 12.52
CA THR A 3 2.16 9.50 11.34
C THR A 3 2.94 10.00 10.13
N PRO A 4 3.30 9.13 9.19
CA PRO A 4 3.97 9.59 7.98
C PRO A 4 3.14 10.63 7.26
N SER A 5 3.80 11.69 6.78
CA SER A 5 3.15 12.69 5.97
C SER A 5 3.25 12.29 4.51
N PHE A 6 2.13 12.32 3.80
CA PHE A 6 2.09 11.98 2.39
C PHE A 6 1.85 13.23 1.52
N GLU A 7 2.12 14.41 2.06
CA GLU A 7 1.87 15.65 1.33
C GLU A 7 2.64 15.72 0.00
N LYS A 8 3.92 15.36 0.02
CA LYS A 8 4.73 15.38 -1.19
C LYS A 8 4.23 14.34 -2.20
N LEU A 9 3.88 13.16 -1.71
CA LEU A 9 3.34 12.12 -2.56
C LEU A 9 2.03 12.60 -3.17
N GLN A 10 1.14 13.18 -2.37
CA GLN A 10 -0.13 13.67 -2.88
C GLN A 10 0.06 14.73 -3.96
N THR A 11 1.01 15.65 -3.77
CA THR A 11 1.31 16.67 -4.77
C THR A 11 1.71 16.03 -6.11
N GLN A 12 2.51 14.97 -6.06
CA GLN A 12 2.89 14.25 -7.27
C GLN A 12 1.71 13.53 -7.90
N LEU A 13 0.89 12.86 -7.05
CA LEU A 13 -0.27 12.13 -7.52
C LEU A 13 -1.34 13.03 -8.12
N ASP A 14 -1.48 14.26 -7.60
CA ASP A 14 -2.45 15.21 -8.12
C ASP A 14 -2.15 15.63 -9.56
N LYS A 15 -0.94 15.39 -10.05
CA LYS A 15 -0.54 15.69 -11.41
C LYS A 15 -0.94 14.61 -12.41
N LEU A 16 -1.39 13.46 -11.94
CA LEU A 16 -1.80 12.36 -12.81
C LEU A 16 -3.23 12.56 -13.30
N ASP A 17 -3.51 11.98 -14.45
CA ASP A 17 -4.87 11.97 -15.00
C ASP A 17 -5.60 10.74 -14.48
N TYR A 18 -6.78 10.95 -13.90
CA TYR A 18 -7.57 9.89 -13.32
C TYR A 18 -8.79 9.58 -14.18
N PRO A 19 -9.25 8.32 -14.19
CA PRO A 19 -8.70 7.17 -13.48
C PRO A 19 -7.37 6.70 -14.06
N THR A 20 -6.53 6.11 -13.22
CA THR A 20 -5.24 5.61 -13.66
C THR A 20 -4.89 4.32 -12.92
N ALA A 21 -4.12 3.46 -13.58
CA ALA A 21 -3.58 2.28 -12.92
C ALA A 21 -2.44 2.72 -12.00
N PHE A 22 -2.45 2.24 -10.78
CA PHE A 22 -1.40 2.54 -9.81
C PHE A 22 -0.93 1.27 -9.15
N MET A 23 0.38 1.10 -9.02
CA MET A 23 0.96 -0.08 -8.39
C MET A 23 1.36 0.21 -6.95
N PHE A 24 0.75 -0.53 -6.03
CA PHE A 24 1.14 -0.50 -4.62
C PHE A 24 2.12 -1.63 -4.36
N LYS A 25 3.18 -1.35 -3.63
CA LYS A 25 4.12 -2.37 -3.23
C LYS A 25 4.57 -2.13 -1.79
N PHE A 26 4.29 -3.08 -0.94
CA PHE A 26 4.62 -3.00 0.48
C PHE A 26 5.35 -4.26 0.91
N ILE A 27 6.21 -4.11 1.91
CA ILE A 27 6.86 -5.25 2.56
C ILE A 27 6.55 -5.13 4.04
N ALA A 28 6.14 -6.22 4.65
CA ALA A 28 5.78 -6.23 6.07
C ALA A 28 6.20 -7.53 6.72
N PRO A 29 6.38 -7.52 8.05
CA PRO A 29 6.53 -8.77 8.79
C PRO A 29 5.30 -9.64 8.55
N LEU A 30 5.48 -10.96 8.60
CA LEU A 30 4.39 -11.90 8.33
C LEU A 30 3.18 -11.64 9.24
N ALA A 31 3.41 -11.17 10.46
CA ALA A 31 2.32 -10.83 11.39
C ALA A 31 1.37 -9.75 10.85
N GLY A 32 1.81 -8.95 9.88
CA GLY A 32 0.98 -7.91 9.26
C GLY A 32 0.12 -8.39 8.10
N LEU A 33 0.20 -9.66 7.74
CA LEU A 33 -0.50 -10.18 6.56
C LEU A 33 -2.00 -9.96 6.61
N VAL A 34 -2.63 -10.25 7.75
CA VAL A 34 -4.09 -10.12 7.88
C VAL A 34 -4.53 -8.68 7.70
N GLN A 35 -3.81 -7.74 8.32
CA GLN A 35 -4.12 -6.31 8.17
C GLN A 35 -4.01 -5.87 6.71
N LEU A 36 -2.95 -6.29 6.03
CA LEU A 36 -2.74 -5.91 4.64
C LEU A 36 -3.79 -6.53 3.73
N ARG A 37 -4.17 -7.77 3.99
CA ARG A 37 -5.26 -8.41 3.24
C ARG A 37 -6.57 -7.65 3.39
N ASN A 38 -6.85 -7.17 4.60
CA ASN A 38 -8.08 -6.43 4.85
C ASN A 38 -8.10 -5.10 4.09
N ILE A 39 -6.94 -4.44 3.98
CA ILE A 39 -6.85 -3.18 3.24
C ILE A 39 -7.22 -3.38 1.77
N PHE A 40 -6.80 -4.50 1.20
CA PHE A 40 -7.03 -4.80 -0.22
C PHE A 40 -8.18 -5.78 -0.43
N GLU A 41 -9.07 -5.94 0.53
CA GLU A 41 -10.18 -6.86 0.41
C GLU A 41 -11.01 -6.55 -0.85
N GLY A 42 -11.26 -7.59 -1.65
CA GLY A 42 -12.02 -7.45 -2.88
C GLY A 42 -11.18 -7.04 -4.10
N TYR A 43 -9.89 -6.79 -3.91
CA TYR A 43 -8.98 -6.42 -5.00
C TYR A 43 -7.99 -7.55 -5.28
N PRO A 44 -7.57 -7.70 -6.55
CA PRO A 44 -6.54 -8.68 -6.87
C PRO A 44 -5.19 -8.22 -6.36
N VAL A 45 -4.56 -8.99 -5.49
CA VAL A 45 -3.24 -8.70 -4.95
C VAL A 45 -2.38 -9.95 -4.98
N LYS A 46 -1.07 -9.73 -5.12
CA LYS A 46 -0.09 -10.81 -5.06
C LYS A 46 0.65 -10.74 -3.74
N PHE A 47 0.74 -11.87 -3.06
CA PHE A 47 1.47 -12.01 -1.82
C PHE A 47 2.65 -12.95 -2.05
N ASN A 48 3.86 -12.48 -1.77
CA ASN A 48 5.06 -13.29 -1.93
C ASN A 48 5.81 -13.33 -0.60
N PRO A 49 5.88 -14.50 0.06
CA PRO A 49 6.66 -14.62 1.29
C PRO A 49 8.15 -14.53 0.95
N SER A 50 8.93 -13.99 1.89
CA SER A 50 10.37 -13.98 1.75
C SER A 50 10.91 -15.39 1.87
N ARG A 51 12.18 -15.58 1.46
CA ARG A 51 12.81 -16.89 1.42
C ARG A 51 12.74 -17.63 2.76
N ASN A 52 12.95 -16.93 3.86
CA ASN A 52 12.92 -17.51 5.20
C ASN A 52 11.58 -17.34 5.92
N GLY A 53 10.58 -16.77 5.24
CA GLY A 53 9.22 -16.71 5.78
C GLY A 53 8.95 -15.63 6.81
N ASN A 54 9.91 -14.73 7.08
CA ASN A 54 9.75 -13.70 8.10
C ASN A 54 9.00 -12.47 7.59
N TYR A 55 9.03 -12.25 6.30
CA TYR A 55 8.41 -11.08 5.67
C TYR A 55 7.53 -11.51 4.51
N ILE A 56 6.62 -10.60 4.16
CA ILE A 56 5.79 -10.82 2.99
C ILE A 56 5.78 -9.53 2.17
N SER A 57 5.93 -9.67 0.85
CA SER A 57 5.75 -8.55 -0.05
C SER A 57 4.37 -8.60 -0.67
N ILE A 58 3.77 -7.44 -0.85
CA ILE A 58 2.44 -7.31 -1.40
C ILE A 58 2.53 -6.39 -2.60
N THR A 59 1.99 -6.85 -3.72
CA THR A 59 1.94 -6.07 -4.94
C THR A 59 0.49 -6.03 -5.43
N ALA A 60 -0.04 -4.83 -5.63
CA ALA A 60 -1.39 -4.64 -6.13
C ALA A 60 -1.38 -3.55 -7.19
N GLU A 61 -1.80 -3.90 -8.41
CA GLU A 61 -1.99 -2.92 -9.47
C GLU A 61 -3.48 -2.71 -9.64
N LEU A 62 -3.95 -1.52 -9.29
CA LEU A 62 -5.37 -1.21 -9.22
C LEU A 62 -5.68 0.05 -10.00
N GLU A 63 -6.86 0.11 -10.61
CA GLU A 63 -7.35 1.34 -11.20
C GLU A 63 -7.86 2.25 -10.09
N MET A 64 -7.23 3.42 -9.95
CA MET A 64 -7.54 4.36 -8.89
C MET A 64 -8.25 5.58 -9.47
N GLN A 65 -9.20 6.12 -8.72
CA GLN A 65 -10.06 7.21 -9.18
C GLN A 65 -9.55 8.59 -8.78
N SER A 66 -8.67 8.67 -7.80
CA SER A 66 -8.16 9.95 -7.33
C SER A 66 -6.90 9.77 -6.49
N SER A 67 -6.14 10.85 -6.32
CA SER A 67 -4.99 10.86 -5.42
C SER A 67 -5.40 10.60 -3.98
N THR A 68 -6.55 11.12 -3.57
CA THR A 68 -7.07 10.91 -2.22
C THR A 68 -7.30 9.44 -1.93
N GLU A 69 -7.81 8.70 -2.91
CA GLU A 69 -8.03 7.26 -2.80
C GLU A 69 -6.71 6.51 -2.60
N ILE A 70 -5.69 6.88 -3.37
CA ILE A 70 -4.36 6.28 -3.25
C ILE A 70 -3.76 6.57 -1.88
N ILE A 71 -3.83 7.82 -1.43
CA ILE A 71 -3.28 8.22 -0.13
C ILE A 71 -3.98 7.50 1.01
N ALA A 72 -5.30 7.29 0.91
CA ALA A 72 -6.04 6.56 1.94
C ALA A 72 -5.49 5.14 2.13
N ILE A 73 -5.11 4.48 1.05
CA ILE A 73 -4.50 3.15 1.12
C ILE A 73 -3.13 3.22 1.80
N TYR A 74 -2.30 4.19 1.43
CA TYR A 74 -1.00 4.38 2.09
C TYR A 74 -1.15 4.65 3.58
N GLU A 75 -2.12 5.47 3.96
CA GLU A 75 -2.35 5.76 5.37
C GLU A 75 -2.74 4.52 6.16
N GLN A 76 -3.58 3.68 5.60
CA GLN A 76 -3.94 2.42 6.24
C GLN A 76 -2.77 1.47 6.34
N ALA A 77 -1.99 1.36 5.26
CA ALA A 77 -0.82 0.49 5.24
C ALA A 77 0.23 0.94 6.24
N ALA A 78 0.38 2.25 6.42
CA ALA A 78 1.37 2.80 7.36
C ALA A 78 1.09 2.42 8.82
N LYS A 79 -0.12 1.99 9.13
CA LYS A 79 -0.48 1.55 10.49
C LYS A 79 -0.03 0.12 10.79
N VAL A 80 0.44 -0.61 9.79
CA VAL A 80 0.92 -1.98 9.99
C VAL A 80 2.33 -1.92 10.56
N ASP A 81 2.54 -2.54 11.71
CA ASP A 81 3.84 -2.52 12.39
C ASP A 81 4.93 -3.08 11.48
N GLY A 82 6.02 -2.33 11.33
CA GLY A 82 7.18 -2.77 10.57
C GLY A 82 7.02 -2.73 9.06
N VAL A 83 5.95 -2.12 8.55
CA VAL A 83 5.72 -2.04 7.12
C VAL A 83 6.75 -1.12 6.45
N ILE A 84 7.16 -1.50 5.24
CA ILE A 84 7.98 -0.67 4.36
C ILE A 84 7.12 -0.35 3.15
N LEU A 85 6.90 0.94 2.93
CA LEU A 85 6.13 1.42 1.78
C LEU A 85 7.11 1.72 0.64
N LEU A 86 6.90 1.09 -0.48
CA LEU A 86 7.80 1.23 -1.63
C LEU A 86 7.17 2.05 -2.74
#